data_1ba0d633f2cf5c3437e63bc24401c937
#
_entry.id   1ba0d633f2cf5c3437e63bc24401c937
#
_cell.length_a   1.000
_cell.length_b   1.000
_cell.length_c   1.000
_cell.angle_alpha   90.00
_cell.angle_beta   90.00
_cell.angle_gamma   90.00
#
_symmetry.space_group_name_H-M   'P 1'
#
loop_
_entity.id
_entity.type
_entity.pdbx_description
1 polymer ?
#
loop_
_entity_poly.entity_id
_entity_poly.type
_entity_poly.pdbx_seq_one_letter_code
_entity_poly.pdbx_strand_id
1 'polypeptide(L)'
;MNEVEQEIRKLEEELTQTEMRLDVDALDGIYADDIMVTSPIGICVDKPAVMSEVRQAADKATIGKYDKDDLKVRAFGDTAVSSYRMTAWATVEGMEIKRQLCITNVWMKRNGSWQIVSRHTAGLPGDTPPAPETCG
;
A
#
# COMPACT_ATOMS: atom_id res chain seq x y z
N MET A 1 1.09 5.15 23.91
CA MET A 1 1.41 4.41 22.67
C MET A 1 2.74 3.70 22.88
N ASN A 2 2.82 2.42 22.63
CA ASN A 2 4.05 1.68 22.86
C ASN A 2 5.08 1.93 21.74
N GLU A 3 6.31 1.49 21.97
CA GLU A 3 7.41 1.73 21.03
C GLU A 3 7.19 1.08 19.66
N VAL A 4 6.59 -0.12 19.63
CA VAL A 4 6.31 -0.81 18.36
C VAL A 4 5.27 -0.05 17.55
N GLU A 5 4.22 0.45 18.19
CA GLU A 5 3.20 1.24 17.49
C GLU A 5 3.80 2.51 16.89
N GLN A 6 4.71 3.17 17.62
CA GLN A 6 5.41 4.35 17.11
C GLN A 6 6.31 4.02 15.94
N GLU A 7 7.00 2.89 16.00
CA GLU A 7 7.85 2.40 14.91
C GLU A 7 7.03 2.12 13.65
N ILE A 8 5.87 1.46 13.81
CA ILE A 8 4.99 1.18 12.66
C ILE A 8 4.41 2.46 12.08
N ARG A 9 4.04 3.44 12.91
CA ARG A 9 3.58 4.74 12.41
C ARG A 9 4.65 5.42 11.55
N LYS A 10 5.90 5.34 11.96
CA LYS A 10 7.01 5.87 11.19
C LYS A 10 7.19 5.11 9.87
N LEU A 11 7.10 3.79 9.90
CA LEU A 11 7.19 2.97 8.69
C LEU A 11 6.02 3.25 7.73
N GLU A 12 4.82 3.50 8.25
CA GLU A 12 3.68 3.89 7.42
C GLU A 12 3.90 5.25 6.74
N GLU A 13 4.53 6.18 7.42
CA GLU A 13 4.88 7.46 6.81
C GLU A 13 5.93 7.30 5.73
N GLU A 14 6.95 6.49 5.96
CA GLU A 14 7.96 6.15 4.96
C GLU A 14 7.34 5.44 3.75
N LEU A 15 6.38 4.54 4.00
CA LEU A 15 5.62 3.87 2.96
C LEU A 15 4.87 4.88 2.08
N THR A 16 4.23 5.88 2.68
CA THR A 16 3.55 6.94 1.94
C THR A 16 4.50 7.66 0.99
N GLN A 17 5.69 8.04 1.47
CA GLN A 17 6.69 8.70 0.64
C GLN A 17 7.18 7.80 -0.48
N THR A 18 7.39 6.53 -0.17
CA THR A 18 7.82 5.53 -1.15
C THR A 18 6.78 5.31 -2.24
N GLU A 19 5.51 5.23 -1.86
CA GLU A 19 4.41 5.09 -2.81
C GLU A 19 4.25 6.34 -3.68
N MET A 20 4.39 7.53 -3.10
CA MET A 20 4.31 8.78 -3.88
C MET A 20 5.39 8.87 -4.94
N ARG A 21 6.59 8.37 -4.66
CA ARG A 21 7.69 8.34 -5.63
C ARG A 21 7.59 7.18 -6.59
N LEU A 22 6.69 6.23 -6.35
CA LEU A 22 6.62 4.97 -7.10
C LEU A 22 7.99 4.29 -7.16
N ASP A 23 8.64 4.24 -6.00
CA ASP A 23 9.99 3.67 -5.84
C ASP A 23 9.90 2.15 -5.80
N VAL A 24 10.10 1.52 -6.96
CA VAL A 24 9.92 0.09 -7.13
C VAL A 24 10.82 -0.72 -6.21
N ASP A 25 12.09 -0.35 -6.12
CA ASP A 25 13.05 -1.11 -5.30
C ASP A 25 12.74 -1.00 -3.81
N ALA A 26 12.35 0.18 -3.35
CA ALA A 26 11.98 0.38 -1.95
C ALA A 26 10.71 -0.40 -1.61
N LEU A 27 9.70 -0.39 -2.48
CA LEU A 27 8.47 -1.16 -2.28
C LEU A 27 8.75 -2.66 -2.27
N ASP A 28 9.65 -3.13 -3.13
CA ASP A 28 10.06 -4.54 -3.14
C ASP A 28 10.63 -4.97 -1.78
N GLY A 29 11.37 -4.10 -1.12
CA GLY A 29 11.92 -4.38 0.21
C GLY A 29 10.89 -4.32 1.34
N ILE A 30 9.84 -3.51 1.19
CA ILE A 30 8.78 -3.37 2.19
C ILE A 30 7.79 -4.53 2.11
N TYR A 31 7.46 -4.97 0.91
CA TYR A 31 6.56 -6.10 0.69
C TYR A 31 7.29 -7.41 0.87
N ALA A 32 6.81 -8.25 1.78
CA ALA A 32 7.41 -9.57 2.02
C ALA A 32 7.27 -10.47 0.79
N ASP A 33 8.19 -11.40 0.62
CA ASP A 33 8.13 -12.36 -0.51
C ASP A 33 6.85 -13.20 -0.50
N ASP A 34 6.33 -13.47 0.69
CA ASP A 34 5.11 -14.25 0.89
C ASP A 34 3.86 -13.39 1.11
N ILE A 35 3.89 -12.13 0.70
CA ILE A 35 2.76 -11.21 0.89
C ILE A 35 1.50 -11.72 0.19
N MET A 36 0.36 -11.50 0.84
CA MET A 36 -0.95 -11.67 0.22
C MET A 36 -1.59 -10.28 0.10
N VAL A 37 -2.01 -9.91 -1.11
CA VAL A 37 -2.66 -8.63 -1.35
C VAL A 37 -4.06 -8.87 -1.89
N THR A 38 -5.06 -8.30 -1.22
CA THR A 38 -6.44 -8.32 -1.71
C THR A 38 -6.74 -6.97 -2.34
N SER A 39 -7.09 -6.99 -3.61
CA SER A 39 -7.40 -5.80 -4.38
C SER A 39 -8.82 -5.28 -4.08
N PRO A 40 -9.14 -4.02 -4.47
CA PRO A 40 -10.48 -3.48 -4.26
C PRO A 40 -11.60 -4.27 -4.95
N ILE A 41 -11.27 -5.08 -5.96
CA ILE A 41 -12.25 -5.93 -6.64
C ILE A 41 -12.30 -7.36 -6.08
N GLY A 42 -11.63 -7.60 -4.94
CA GLY A 42 -11.70 -8.87 -4.22
C GLY A 42 -10.77 -9.96 -4.73
N ILE A 43 -9.84 -9.63 -5.61
CA ILE A 43 -8.85 -10.59 -6.11
C ILE A 43 -7.63 -10.60 -5.21
N CYS A 44 -7.22 -11.77 -4.76
CA CYS A 44 -5.99 -11.95 -3.98
C CYS A 44 -4.82 -12.26 -4.92
N VAL A 45 -3.73 -11.50 -4.77
CA VAL A 45 -2.55 -11.66 -5.62
C VAL A 45 -1.31 -11.84 -4.75
N ASP A 46 -0.28 -12.42 -5.36
CA ASP A 46 1.02 -12.67 -4.73
C ASP A 46 2.03 -11.55 -5.04
N LYS A 47 3.24 -11.68 -4.54
CA LYS A 47 4.27 -10.67 -4.72
C LYS A 47 4.62 -10.40 -6.18
N PRO A 48 4.85 -11.41 -7.05
CA PRO A 48 5.15 -11.13 -8.45
C PRO A 48 4.08 -10.28 -9.13
N ALA A 49 2.80 -10.56 -8.87
CA ALA A 49 1.69 -9.80 -9.45
C ALA A 49 1.67 -8.36 -8.93
N VAL A 50 1.84 -8.17 -7.62
CA VAL A 50 1.87 -6.82 -7.01
C VAL A 50 3.04 -6.02 -7.56
N MET A 51 4.23 -6.60 -7.65
CA MET A 51 5.40 -5.89 -8.15
C MET A 51 5.27 -5.55 -9.64
N SER A 52 4.59 -6.41 -10.42
CA SER A 52 4.26 -6.08 -11.81
C SER A 52 3.37 -4.83 -11.89
N GLU A 53 2.35 -4.74 -11.05
CA GLU A 53 1.48 -3.55 -10.98
C GLU A 53 2.26 -2.30 -10.59
N VAL A 54 3.17 -2.42 -9.60
CA VAL A 54 4.00 -1.30 -9.16
C VAL A 54 4.89 -0.81 -10.30
N ARG A 55 5.52 -1.72 -11.03
CA ARG A 55 6.37 -1.34 -12.18
C ARG A 55 5.58 -0.67 -13.29
N GLN A 56 4.38 -1.16 -13.57
CA GLN A 56 3.50 -0.53 -14.57
C GLN A 56 3.08 0.87 -14.13
N ALA A 57 2.74 1.03 -12.86
CA ALA A 57 2.40 2.35 -12.33
C ALA A 57 3.59 3.31 -12.40
N ALA A 58 4.79 2.84 -12.09
CA ALA A 58 5.99 3.66 -12.17
C ALA A 58 6.25 4.16 -13.60
N ASP A 59 5.93 3.35 -14.61
CA ASP A 59 6.09 3.74 -16.01
C ASP A 59 5.02 4.71 -16.50
N LYS A 60 3.80 4.61 -16.00
CA LYS A 60 2.62 5.26 -16.60
C LYS A 60 2.02 6.36 -15.76
N ALA A 61 2.31 6.40 -14.46
CA ALA A 61 1.62 7.28 -13.53
C ALA A 61 2.56 8.24 -12.83
N THR A 62 2.00 9.40 -12.45
CA THR A 62 2.65 10.34 -11.54
C THR A 62 1.65 10.64 -10.43
N ILE A 63 2.07 10.52 -9.19
CA ILE A 63 1.23 10.84 -8.04
C ILE A 63 1.50 12.29 -7.64
N GLY A 64 0.48 13.13 -7.77
CA GLY A 64 0.58 14.56 -7.46
C GLY A 64 0.33 14.87 -6.00
N LYS A 65 -0.56 14.12 -5.35
CA LYS A 65 -0.92 14.31 -3.96
C LYS A 65 -1.37 12.98 -3.35
N TYR A 66 -1.06 12.81 -2.08
CA TYR A 66 -1.40 11.60 -1.34
C TYR A 66 -1.72 11.98 0.10
N ASP A 67 -2.97 11.75 0.54
CA ASP A 67 -3.40 11.96 1.91
C ASP A 67 -3.68 10.62 2.57
N LYS A 68 -3.15 10.46 3.77
CA LYS A 68 -3.40 9.29 4.61
C LYS A 68 -4.09 9.77 5.88
N ASP A 69 -5.34 9.37 6.08
CA ASP A 69 -6.18 9.82 7.17
C ASP A 69 -6.54 8.69 8.11
N ASP A 70 -6.72 9.03 9.37
CA ASP A 70 -7.25 8.14 10.40
C ASP A 70 -6.39 6.88 10.57
N LEU A 71 -5.07 7.06 10.61
CA LEU A 71 -4.14 5.95 10.81
C LEU A 71 -4.29 5.39 12.21
N LYS A 72 -4.64 4.10 12.28
CA LYS A 72 -4.71 3.33 13.52
C LYS A 72 -3.69 2.21 13.45
N VAL A 73 -3.02 1.96 14.56
CA VAL A 73 -2.00 0.93 14.68
C VAL A 73 -2.25 0.11 15.93
N ARG A 74 -2.17 -1.20 15.82
CA ARG A 74 -2.20 -2.13 16.95
C ARG A 74 -1.02 -3.08 16.83
N ALA A 75 -0.29 -3.24 17.93
CA ALA A 75 0.89 -4.10 17.98
C ALA A 75 0.60 -5.35 18.80
N PHE A 76 1.08 -6.49 18.30
CA PHE A 76 0.93 -7.81 18.92
C PHE A 76 2.28 -8.54 18.84
N GLY A 77 3.25 -8.12 19.66
CA GLY A 77 4.60 -8.66 19.62
C GLY A 77 5.31 -8.31 18.31
N ASP A 78 5.71 -9.31 17.54
CA ASP A 78 6.40 -9.12 16.26
C ASP A 78 5.41 -8.96 15.09
N THR A 79 4.15 -8.73 15.38
CA THR A 79 3.10 -8.48 14.39
C THR A 79 2.39 -7.17 14.74
N ALA A 80 2.08 -6.38 13.73
CA ALA A 80 1.30 -5.16 13.91
C ALA A 80 0.29 -5.04 12.78
N VAL A 81 -0.84 -4.41 13.09
CA VAL A 81 -1.90 -4.15 12.11
C VAL A 81 -2.07 -2.64 12.04
N SER A 82 -2.06 -2.10 10.82
CA SER A 82 -2.38 -0.69 10.57
C SER A 82 -3.59 -0.59 9.65
N SER A 83 -4.39 0.43 9.86
CA SER A 83 -5.56 0.70 9.03
C SER A 83 -5.70 2.21 8.83
N TYR A 84 -6.06 2.64 7.62
CA TYR A 84 -6.21 4.05 7.30
C TYR A 84 -7.06 4.24 6.04
N ARG A 85 -7.50 5.47 5.84
CA ARG A 85 -8.11 5.90 4.59
C ARG A 85 -7.07 6.64 3.76
N MET A 86 -7.02 6.33 2.49
CA MET A 86 -6.08 6.94 1.57
C MET A 86 -6.83 7.65 0.46
N THR A 87 -6.42 8.89 0.17
CA THR A 87 -6.86 9.61 -1.01
C THR A 87 -5.63 10.01 -1.80
N ALA A 88 -5.58 9.62 -3.06
CA ALA A 88 -4.46 9.95 -3.92
C ALA A 88 -4.96 10.54 -5.24
N TRP A 89 -4.27 11.57 -5.72
CA TRP A 89 -4.52 12.17 -7.02
C TRP A 89 -3.35 11.82 -7.91
N ALA A 90 -3.63 11.12 -8.99
CA ALA A 90 -2.61 10.63 -9.90
C ALA A 90 -2.95 11.02 -11.34
N THR A 91 -1.93 11.15 -12.16
CA THR A 91 -2.06 11.29 -13.61
C THR A 91 -1.55 10.00 -14.23
N VAL A 92 -2.41 9.32 -14.98
CA VAL A 92 -2.08 8.07 -15.66
C VAL A 92 -2.30 8.29 -17.15
N GLU A 93 -1.22 8.24 -17.91
CA GLU A 93 -1.28 8.45 -19.38
C GLU A 93 -2.04 9.73 -19.76
N GLY A 94 -1.77 10.82 -19.02
CA GLY A 94 -2.39 12.12 -19.27
C GLY A 94 -3.78 12.31 -18.66
N MET A 95 -4.34 11.29 -18.04
CA MET A 95 -5.67 11.37 -17.41
C MET A 95 -5.52 11.49 -15.89
N GLU A 96 -6.21 12.45 -15.30
CA GLU A 96 -6.26 12.56 -13.84
C GLU A 96 -7.25 11.57 -13.26
N ILE A 97 -6.81 10.84 -12.23
CA ILE A 97 -7.67 9.94 -11.47
C ILE A 97 -7.53 10.24 -9.99
N LYS A 98 -8.60 10.00 -9.25
CA LYS A 98 -8.64 10.13 -7.80
C LYS A 98 -8.93 8.76 -7.21
N ARG A 99 -7.99 8.25 -6.41
CA ARG A 99 -8.18 7.00 -5.69
C ARG A 99 -8.62 7.29 -4.27
N GLN A 100 -9.62 6.57 -3.80
CA GLN A 100 -10.10 6.64 -2.43
C GLN A 100 -10.26 5.22 -1.90
N LEU A 101 -9.34 4.82 -1.04
CA LEU A 101 -9.27 3.45 -0.55
C LEU A 101 -9.21 3.41 0.97
N CYS A 102 -9.76 2.34 1.53
CA CYS A 102 -9.49 1.94 2.90
C CYS A 102 -8.48 0.80 2.84
N ILE A 103 -7.39 0.94 3.58
CA ILE A 103 -6.27 -0.01 3.49
C ILE A 103 -5.97 -0.56 4.87
N THR A 104 -5.79 -1.88 4.96
CA THR A 104 -5.27 -2.56 6.15
C THR A 104 -4.00 -3.28 5.77
N ASN A 105 -2.93 -3.01 6.52
CA ASN A 105 -1.65 -3.69 6.37
C ASN A 105 -1.36 -4.53 7.60
N VAL A 106 -0.88 -5.74 7.40
CA VAL A 106 -0.32 -6.56 8.47
C VAL A 106 1.19 -6.56 8.31
N TRP A 107 1.87 -6.08 9.34
CA TRP A 107 3.32 -6.00 9.41
C TRP A 107 3.85 -7.12 10.30
N MET A 108 4.93 -7.74 9.89
CA MET A 108 5.64 -8.71 10.74
C MET A 108 7.13 -8.39 10.77
N LYS A 109 7.71 -8.50 11.96
CA LYS A 109 9.15 -8.37 12.14
C LYS A 109 9.77 -9.75 12.01
N ARG A 110 10.59 -9.91 10.99
CA ARG A 110 11.32 -11.16 10.73
C ARG A 110 12.78 -10.81 10.40
N ASN A 111 13.70 -11.53 11.04
CA ASN A 111 15.14 -11.29 10.84
C ASN A 111 15.52 -9.82 11.08
N GLY A 112 14.91 -9.21 12.08
CA GLY A 112 15.20 -7.82 12.47
C GLY A 112 14.55 -6.75 11.61
N SER A 113 13.74 -7.10 10.62
CA SER A 113 13.11 -6.14 9.71
C SER A 113 11.60 -6.30 9.68
N TRP A 114 10.91 -5.17 9.67
CA TRP A 114 9.46 -5.12 9.49
C TRP A 114 9.13 -5.13 8.01
N GLN A 115 8.24 -6.03 7.62
CA GLN A 115 7.71 -6.11 6.26
C GLN A 115 6.20 -6.29 6.29
N ILE A 116 5.53 -5.86 5.23
CA ILE A 116 4.09 -6.09 5.07
C ILE A 116 3.90 -7.51 4.53
N VAL A 117 3.14 -8.31 5.26
CA VAL A 117 2.85 -9.71 4.89
C VAL A 117 1.43 -9.89 4.36
N SER A 118 0.55 -8.90 4.63
CA SER A 118 -0.80 -8.92 4.09
C SER A 118 -1.26 -7.48 3.91
N ARG A 119 -1.89 -7.21 2.77
CA ARG A 119 -2.47 -5.90 2.47
C ARG A 119 -3.84 -6.09 1.87
N HIS A 120 -4.83 -5.49 2.50
CA HIS A 120 -6.20 -5.49 2.00
C HIS A 120 -6.60 -4.08 1.63
N THR A 121 -7.12 -3.90 0.42
CA THR A 121 -7.60 -2.61 -0.06
C THR A 121 -9.07 -2.72 -0.44
N ALA A 122 -9.85 -1.74 -0.03
CA ALA A 122 -11.26 -1.64 -0.36
C ALA A 122 -11.55 -0.25 -0.92
N GLY A 123 -12.34 -0.17 -1.98
CA GLY A 123 -12.73 1.11 -2.54
C GLY A 123 -13.73 1.83 -1.65
N LEU A 124 -13.53 3.12 -1.45
CA LEU A 124 -14.48 4.00 -0.78
C LEU A 124 -15.41 4.62 -1.81
N PRO A 125 -16.59 5.15 -1.40
CA PRO A 125 -17.44 5.91 -2.31
C PRO A 125 -16.67 7.05 -2.96
N GLY A 126 -16.77 7.19 -4.28
CA GLY A 126 -16.04 8.19 -5.03
C GLY A 126 -14.69 7.73 -5.58
N ASP A 127 -14.28 6.50 -5.28
CA ASP A 127 -13.06 5.95 -5.87
C ASP A 127 -13.20 5.81 -7.38
N THR A 128 -12.15 6.20 -8.11
CA THR A 128 -12.05 6.02 -9.55
C THR A 128 -10.96 4.98 -9.81
N PRO A 129 -11.32 3.69 -9.83
CA PRO A 129 -10.32 2.67 -10.10
C PRO A 129 -9.79 2.80 -11.53
N PRO A 130 -8.53 2.44 -11.78
CA PRO A 130 -8.04 2.32 -13.15
C PRO A 130 -8.85 1.27 -13.89
N ALA A 131 -8.83 1.34 -15.23
CA ALA A 131 -9.49 0.34 -16.07
C ALA A 131 -9.08 -1.06 -15.61
N PRO A 132 -10.01 -2.03 -15.55
CA PRO A 132 -9.69 -3.34 -15.05
C PRO A 132 -8.63 -3.99 -15.93
N GLU A 133 -7.39 -3.97 -15.41
CA GLU A 133 -6.37 -4.84 -15.94
C GLU A 133 -6.54 -6.15 -15.21
N THR A 134 -6.37 -7.21 -15.94
CA THR A 134 -6.35 -8.52 -15.33
C THR A 134 -5.23 -8.56 -14.33
N CYS A 135 -5.58 -8.52 -13.05
CA CYS A 135 -4.67 -8.88 -11.99
C CYS A 135 -4.35 -10.33 -12.19
N GLY A 136 -3.23 -10.59 -12.68
CA GLY A 136 -2.94 -11.91 -12.90
C GLY A 136 -1.94 -12.57 -12.97
#